data_e9cd7aa43622dd42923cba72181018be
#
_entry.id   e9cd7aa43622dd42923cba72181018be
#
_cell.length_a   1.000
_cell.length_b   1.000
_cell.length_c   1.000
_cell.angle_alpha   90.00
_cell.angle_beta   90.00
_cell.angle_gamma   90.00
#
_symmetry.space_group_name_H-M   'P 1'
#
loop_
_entity.id
_entity.type
_entity.pdbx_description
1 polymer ?
#
loop_
_entity_poly.entity_id
_entity_poly.type
_entity_poly.pdbx_seq_one_letter_code
_entity_poly.pdbx_strand_id
1 'polypeptide(L)'
;MRTILHSDLNNFYASVECLKNPALKKVPMAVCGDPKARHGIILSKNELARAAGVKTAEAIWQAKEKCPQLVLVGPDFPAYLRCAEAMRRIYADYANRVEPFGLDEAWLDVSDVGAEGKAVADEIRSRAKAELGLTVSVGVSFCKVFAKLGSDLKKPDATTCVTVENFREVVWPLPTRALLYVGPATERRLRERGIRTIGDIAARRPEILRAMLGKHGETLWTYANGLECEMVAPMGAEAMIKSIGNSVTPARDLVSDQDARELFAVLSQCVGERLLRRGLAGRVVTIHIRGSDLKTTTAQRTLAAPTALSGEIAREAMALFRERWDWPRAVRSMGVSVSALCPQDAPEQAALFDDGSRERALALERALLGLRRRYGRDCVRRALLLESDFGALRPNEDLPAFVGRQGRRPVPLGRQGRQPVPLAPW
;
A
#
# COMPACT_ATOMS: atom_id res chain seq x y z
N MET A 1 -29.12 13.09 4.90
CA MET A 1 -28.65 11.85 4.23
C MET A 1 -27.13 11.92 4.18
N ARG A 2 -26.41 10.79 4.37
CA ARG A 2 -24.94 10.81 4.23
C ARG A 2 -24.51 11.15 2.81
N THR A 3 -23.50 12.00 2.70
CA THR A 3 -22.89 12.34 1.41
C THR A 3 -21.39 12.05 1.49
N ILE A 4 -20.98 10.96 0.86
CA ILE A 4 -19.61 10.47 0.87
C ILE A 4 -19.01 10.68 -0.51
N LEU A 5 -17.86 11.33 -0.57
CA LEU A 5 -17.06 11.43 -1.77
C LEU A 5 -15.94 10.41 -1.71
N HIS A 6 -15.57 9.87 -2.87
CA HIS A 6 -14.31 9.18 -3.06
C HIS A 6 -13.54 9.87 -4.19
N SER A 7 -12.38 10.41 -3.88
CA SER A 7 -11.50 11.09 -4.83
C SER A 7 -10.30 10.23 -5.17
N ASP A 8 -9.94 10.16 -6.45
CA ASP A 8 -8.89 9.31 -7.02
C ASP A 8 -8.08 10.10 -8.05
N LEU A 9 -6.78 10.29 -7.80
CA LEU A 9 -5.86 11.01 -8.68
C LEU A 9 -5.59 10.21 -9.97
N ASN A 10 -5.93 10.79 -11.11
CA ASN A 10 -5.83 10.09 -12.39
C ASN A 10 -4.37 9.81 -12.78
N ASN A 11 -4.06 8.53 -13.04
CA ASN A 11 -2.71 8.08 -13.42
C ASN A 11 -1.60 8.62 -12.52
N PHE A 12 -1.82 8.71 -11.24
CA PHE A 12 -1.13 9.54 -10.27
C PHE A 12 0.39 9.66 -10.51
N TYR A 13 1.16 8.57 -10.41
CA TYR A 13 2.61 8.64 -10.57
C TYR A 13 3.02 9.13 -11.95
N ALA A 14 2.36 8.64 -13.01
CA ALA A 14 2.64 9.10 -14.37
C ALA A 14 2.30 10.58 -14.56
N SER A 15 1.21 11.06 -13.96
CA SER A 15 0.83 12.48 -14.00
C SER A 15 1.84 13.36 -13.30
N VAL A 16 2.36 12.97 -12.13
CA VAL A 16 3.42 13.69 -11.42
C VAL A 16 4.72 13.74 -12.24
N GLU A 17 5.13 12.62 -12.85
CA GLU A 17 6.32 12.63 -13.73
C GLU A 17 6.12 13.51 -14.97
N CYS A 18 4.90 13.55 -15.52
CA CYS A 18 4.57 14.44 -16.62
C CYS A 18 4.51 15.92 -16.21
N LEU A 19 4.28 16.25 -14.94
CA LEU A 19 4.41 17.64 -14.44
C LEU A 19 5.88 18.04 -14.34
N LYS A 20 6.74 17.14 -13.86
CA LYS A 20 8.19 17.37 -13.77
C LYS A 20 8.84 17.48 -15.15
N ASN A 21 8.39 16.67 -16.10
CA ASN A 21 8.88 16.67 -17.49
C ASN A 21 7.71 16.67 -18.47
N PRO A 22 7.28 17.85 -18.94
CA PRO A 22 6.15 18.00 -19.88
C PRO A 22 6.31 17.24 -21.21
N ALA A 23 7.54 16.92 -21.66
CA ALA A 23 7.76 16.14 -22.86
C ALA A 23 7.17 14.72 -22.78
N LEU A 24 7.07 14.15 -21.56
CA LEU A 24 6.48 12.86 -21.32
C LEU A 24 4.96 12.80 -21.61
N LYS A 25 4.27 13.95 -21.65
CA LYS A 25 2.85 14.03 -22.05
C LYS A 25 2.65 13.66 -23.53
N LYS A 26 3.66 13.81 -24.37
CA LYS A 26 3.58 13.65 -25.83
C LYS A 26 3.94 12.24 -26.30
N VAL A 27 4.41 11.39 -25.44
CA VAL A 27 4.87 10.02 -25.76
C VAL A 27 4.20 9.01 -24.82
N PRO A 28 4.01 7.74 -25.26
CA PRO A 28 3.61 6.68 -24.35
C PRO A 28 4.68 6.52 -23.26
N MET A 29 4.29 6.71 -21.99
CA MET A 29 5.22 6.58 -20.87
C MET A 29 4.60 5.77 -19.72
N ALA A 30 5.44 5.12 -18.94
CA ALA A 30 5.06 4.43 -17.74
C ALA A 30 6.10 4.61 -16.63
N VAL A 31 5.63 4.77 -15.41
CA VAL A 31 6.44 4.65 -14.21
C VAL A 31 6.55 3.18 -13.85
N CYS A 32 7.76 2.70 -13.62
CA CYS A 32 8.00 1.29 -13.34
C CYS A 32 9.14 1.11 -12.33
N GLY A 33 9.22 -0.08 -11.72
CA GLY A 33 10.42 -0.50 -10.99
C GLY A 33 11.65 -0.54 -11.89
N ASP A 34 12.81 -0.86 -11.32
CA ASP A 34 14.06 -0.91 -12.07
C ASP A 34 13.93 -1.83 -13.31
N PRO A 35 14.10 -1.29 -14.54
CA PRO A 35 14.01 -2.09 -15.77
C PRO A 35 15.10 -3.17 -15.88
N LYS A 36 16.23 -2.99 -15.17
CA LYS A 36 17.32 -3.98 -15.11
C LYS A 36 17.06 -5.07 -14.07
N ALA A 37 16.14 -4.84 -13.14
CA ALA A 37 15.74 -5.84 -12.18
C ALA A 37 14.79 -6.87 -12.84
N ARG A 38 14.98 -8.15 -12.54
CA ARG A 38 14.22 -9.28 -13.11
C ARG A 38 12.73 -9.32 -12.74
N HIS A 39 12.23 -8.37 -11.98
CA HIS A 39 10.86 -8.33 -11.45
C HIS A 39 10.18 -6.94 -11.58
N GLY A 40 10.74 -6.06 -12.42
CA GLY A 40 10.15 -4.75 -12.66
C GLY A 40 8.74 -4.85 -13.25
N ILE A 41 7.80 -4.12 -12.67
CA ILE A 41 6.40 -4.03 -13.12
C ILE A 41 6.02 -2.59 -13.40
N ILE A 42 4.98 -2.40 -14.19
CA ILE A 42 4.36 -1.10 -14.44
C ILE A 42 3.58 -0.67 -13.21
N LEU A 43 3.96 0.47 -12.61
CA LEU A 43 3.28 1.05 -11.45
C LEU A 43 2.16 2.00 -11.85
N SER A 44 2.41 2.85 -12.86
CA SER A 44 1.44 3.79 -13.42
C SER A 44 1.80 4.09 -14.88
N LYS A 45 0.86 4.61 -15.64
CA LYS A 45 1.05 4.92 -17.06
C LYS A 45 0.19 6.10 -17.48
N ASN A 46 0.62 6.83 -18.52
CA ASN A 46 -0.20 7.90 -19.10
C ASN A 46 -1.27 7.35 -20.08
N GLU A 47 -2.15 8.22 -20.56
CA GLU A 47 -3.25 7.82 -21.44
C GLU A 47 -2.75 7.25 -22.79
N LEU A 48 -1.62 7.74 -23.32
CA LEU A 48 -1.05 7.22 -24.57
C LEU A 48 -0.59 5.77 -24.40
N ALA A 49 0.08 5.45 -23.29
CA ALA A 49 0.47 4.06 -22.99
C ALA A 49 -0.76 3.18 -22.68
N ARG A 50 -1.80 3.74 -22.02
CA ARG A 50 -3.08 3.04 -21.80
C ARG A 50 -3.75 2.69 -23.13
N ALA A 51 -3.84 3.63 -24.07
CA ALA A 51 -4.40 3.42 -25.39
C ALA A 51 -3.62 2.35 -26.21
N ALA A 52 -2.30 2.23 -25.98
CA ALA A 52 -1.48 1.15 -26.54
C ALA A 52 -1.65 -0.21 -25.84
N GLY A 53 -2.57 -0.33 -24.88
CA GLY A 53 -2.88 -1.58 -24.18
C GLY A 53 -1.97 -1.93 -23.00
N VAL A 54 -1.09 -1.02 -22.56
CA VAL A 54 -0.25 -1.21 -21.37
C VAL A 54 -1.11 -1.25 -20.11
N LYS A 55 -0.88 -2.22 -19.21
CA LYS A 55 -1.64 -2.43 -17.99
C LYS A 55 -0.77 -2.17 -16.74
N THR A 56 -1.38 -1.66 -15.68
CA THR A 56 -0.76 -1.60 -14.36
C THR A 56 -0.55 -3.01 -13.81
N ALA A 57 0.54 -3.22 -13.07
CA ALA A 57 0.99 -4.49 -12.49
C ALA A 57 1.45 -5.56 -13.52
N GLU A 58 1.49 -5.27 -14.82
CA GLU A 58 2.12 -6.19 -15.77
C GLU A 58 3.65 -6.03 -15.77
N ALA A 59 4.36 -7.07 -16.20
CA ALA A 59 5.80 -7.04 -16.34
C ALA A 59 6.24 -6.05 -17.44
N ILE A 60 7.41 -5.40 -17.25
CA ILE A 60 7.93 -4.40 -18.19
C ILE A 60 8.07 -4.99 -19.60
N TRP A 61 8.52 -6.25 -19.75
CA TRP A 61 8.66 -6.88 -21.06
C TRP A 61 7.31 -7.05 -21.76
N GLN A 62 6.24 -7.41 -21.06
CA GLN A 62 4.88 -7.50 -21.62
C GLN A 62 4.35 -6.12 -22.09
N ALA A 63 4.65 -5.08 -21.30
CA ALA A 63 4.29 -3.71 -21.67
C ALA A 63 5.03 -3.26 -22.95
N LYS A 64 6.32 -3.61 -23.08
CA LYS A 64 7.12 -3.29 -24.26
C LYS A 64 6.74 -4.09 -25.51
N GLU A 65 6.27 -5.32 -25.37
CA GLU A 65 5.68 -6.06 -26.50
C GLU A 65 4.48 -5.34 -27.11
N LYS A 66 3.63 -4.74 -26.27
CA LYS A 66 2.44 -3.98 -26.72
C LYS A 66 2.78 -2.59 -27.23
N CYS A 67 3.80 -1.98 -26.66
CA CYS A 67 4.23 -0.61 -26.94
C CYS A 67 5.77 -0.54 -26.98
N PRO A 68 6.42 -0.90 -28.10
CA PRO A 68 7.90 -0.93 -28.24
C PRO A 68 8.54 0.43 -27.91
N GLN A 69 7.86 1.54 -28.26
CA GLN A 69 8.32 2.91 -28.01
C GLN A 69 8.02 3.42 -26.58
N LEU A 70 7.56 2.54 -25.65
CA LEU A 70 7.24 2.93 -24.28
C LEU A 70 8.46 3.51 -23.57
N VAL A 71 8.33 4.76 -23.11
CA VAL A 71 9.32 5.44 -22.28
C VAL A 71 9.12 4.99 -20.83
N LEU A 72 10.18 4.43 -20.24
CA LEU A 72 10.17 3.95 -18.86
C LEU A 72 10.83 4.99 -17.95
N VAL A 73 10.16 5.31 -16.83
CA VAL A 73 10.62 6.27 -15.84
C VAL A 73 10.65 5.59 -14.45
N GLY A 74 11.72 5.81 -13.69
CA GLY A 74 11.80 5.35 -12.30
C GLY A 74 10.86 6.14 -11.39
N PRO A 75 10.38 5.56 -10.27
CA PRO A 75 9.46 6.24 -9.37
C PRO A 75 10.18 7.27 -8.48
N ASP A 76 9.57 8.46 -8.32
CA ASP A 76 9.97 9.49 -7.36
C ASP A 76 8.96 9.56 -6.20
N PHE A 77 9.07 8.61 -5.26
CA PHE A 77 8.14 8.55 -4.14
C PHE A 77 8.12 9.80 -3.25
N PRO A 78 9.24 10.50 -2.98
CA PRO A 78 9.20 11.78 -2.29
C PRO A 78 8.31 12.82 -2.98
N ALA A 79 8.35 12.92 -4.31
CA ALA A 79 7.46 13.81 -5.07
C ALA A 79 6.00 13.38 -4.96
N TYR A 80 5.71 12.07 -5.09
CA TYR A 80 4.34 11.55 -4.94
C TYR A 80 3.77 11.84 -3.56
N LEU A 81 4.57 11.70 -2.51
CA LEU A 81 4.16 12.03 -1.14
C LEU A 81 3.81 13.51 -0.98
N ARG A 82 4.63 14.42 -1.54
CA ARG A 82 4.33 15.86 -1.49
C ARG A 82 3.01 16.19 -2.20
N CYS A 83 2.78 15.60 -3.38
CA CYS A 83 1.53 15.80 -4.12
C CYS A 83 0.31 15.23 -3.36
N ALA A 84 0.44 14.02 -2.80
CA ALA A 84 -0.60 13.41 -1.98
C ALA A 84 -0.93 14.24 -0.73
N GLU A 85 0.08 14.83 -0.09
CA GLU A 85 -0.11 15.71 1.06
C GLU A 85 -0.77 17.03 0.66
N ALA A 86 -0.37 17.63 -0.47
CA ALA A 86 -1.00 18.81 -1.00
C ALA A 86 -2.49 18.58 -1.32
N MET A 87 -2.81 17.42 -1.92
CA MET A 87 -4.20 17.04 -2.18
C MET A 87 -5.01 16.88 -0.90
N ARG A 88 -4.43 16.29 0.16
CA ARG A 88 -5.09 16.17 1.47
C ARG A 88 -5.37 17.52 2.11
N ARG A 89 -4.55 18.54 1.85
CA ARG A 89 -4.83 19.92 2.31
C ARG A 89 -6.06 20.50 1.62
N ILE A 90 -6.23 20.24 0.31
CA ILE A 90 -7.45 20.63 -0.40
C ILE A 90 -8.67 19.93 0.24
N TYR A 91 -8.60 18.61 0.52
CA TYR A 91 -9.71 17.90 1.16
C TYR A 91 -10.08 18.45 2.54
N ALA A 92 -9.07 18.91 3.29
CA ALA A 92 -9.27 19.47 4.64
C ALA A 92 -10.15 20.73 4.67
N ASP A 93 -10.24 21.44 3.56
CA ASP A 93 -11.10 22.63 3.46
C ASP A 93 -12.59 22.27 3.33
N TYR A 94 -12.91 21.00 2.98
CA TYR A 94 -14.28 20.53 2.75
C TYR A 94 -14.78 19.54 3.79
N ALA A 95 -13.88 18.81 4.47
CA ALA A 95 -14.30 17.75 5.39
C ALA A 95 -13.34 17.56 6.55
N ASN A 96 -13.90 17.37 7.75
CA ASN A 96 -13.16 16.98 8.95
C ASN A 96 -12.88 15.46 8.99
N ARG A 97 -13.61 14.68 8.19
CA ARG A 97 -13.46 13.24 8.02
C ARG A 97 -12.92 12.96 6.65
N VAL A 98 -11.62 12.65 6.60
CA VAL A 98 -10.89 12.29 5.39
C VAL A 98 -10.10 11.03 5.69
N GLU A 99 -10.51 9.94 5.05
CA GLU A 99 -9.88 8.63 5.20
C GLU A 99 -9.07 8.29 3.95
N PRO A 100 -7.73 8.30 4.02
CA PRO A 100 -6.89 7.91 2.90
C PRO A 100 -7.06 6.43 2.56
N PHE A 101 -7.11 6.13 1.26
CA PHE A 101 -7.08 4.78 0.71
C PHE A 101 -5.92 4.66 -0.29
N GLY A 102 -4.71 4.57 0.24
CA GLY A 102 -3.48 4.65 -0.55
C GLY A 102 -2.88 6.07 -0.55
N LEU A 103 -2.04 6.37 -1.56
CA LEU A 103 -1.44 7.70 -1.72
C LEU A 103 -2.33 8.67 -2.50
N ASP A 104 -3.09 8.14 -3.42
CA ASP A 104 -3.80 8.84 -4.47
C ASP A 104 -5.32 8.83 -4.31
N GLU A 105 -5.82 8.09 -3.34
CA GLU A 105 -7.25 7.95 -3.09
C GLU A 105 -7.62 8.35 -1.67
N ALA A 106 -8.83 8.91 -1.49
CA ALA A 106 -9.40 9.17 -0.17
C ALA A 106 -10.93 9.21 -0.21
N TRP A 107 -11.55 8.78 0.91
CA TRP A 107 -12.95 9.09 1.19
C TRP A 107 -13.06 10.37 2.01
N LEU A 108 -14.09 11.17 1.70
CA LEU A 108 -14.46 12.37 2.44
C LEU A 108 -15.93 12.26 2.85
N ASP A 109 -16.24 12.61 4.08
CA ASP A 109 -17.63 12.79 4.52
C ASP A 109 -17.96 14.28 4.48
N VAL A 110 -18.81 14.67 3.53
CA VAL A 110 -19.24 16.04 3.31
C VAL A 110 -20.74 16.24 3.69
N SER A 111 -21.28 15.36 4.52
CA SER A 111 -22.69 15.39 4.93
C SER A 111 -23.08 16.70 5.60
N ASP A 112 -22.15 17.34 6.33
CA ASP A 112 -22.40 18.55 7.11
C ASP A 112 -22.00 19.85 6.40
N VAL A 113 -21.60 19.78 5.12
CA VAL A 113 -21.04 20.96 4.39
C VAL A 113 -22.13 21.95 3.94
N GLY A 114 -23.39 21.52 3.92
CA GLY A 114 -24.52 22.37 3.50
C GLY A 114 -24.60 22.64 1.98
N ALA A 115 -23.63 22.12 1.21
CA ALA A 115 -23.60 22.19 -0.25
C ALA A 115 -23.92 20.83 -0.87
N GLU A 116 -24.41 20.83 -2.11
CA GLU A 116 -24.65 19.59 -2.86
C GLU A 116 -23.32 18.84 -3.05
N GLY A 117 -23.28 17.55 -2.74
CA GLY A 117 -22.05 16.73 -2.83
C GLY A 117 -21.40 16.75 -4.22
N LYS A 118 -22.19 16.88 -5.30
CA LYS A 118 -21.67 17.04 -6.65
C LYS A 118 -20.94 18.37 -6.83
N ALA A 119 -21.46 19.46 -6.30
CA ALA A 119 -20.82 20.77 -6.38
C ALA A 119 -19.48 20.77 -5.65
N VAL A 120 -19.41 20.18 -4.44
CA VAL A 120 -18.16 19.99 -3.69
C VAL A 120 -17.15 19.16 -4.49
N ALA A 121 -17.60 18.06 -5.10
CA ALA A 121 -16.75 17.20 -5.92
C ALA A 121 -16.17 17.95 -7.14
N ASP A 122 -16.99 18.74 -7.83
CA ASP A 122 -16.57 19.52 -9.02
C ASP A 122 -15.60 20.62 -8.61
N GLU A 123 -15.79 21.25 -7.45
CA GLU A 123 -14.85 22.24 -6.90
C GLU A 123 -13.51 21.63 -6.54
N ILE A 124 -13.50 20.48 -5.84
CA ILE A 124 -12.25 19.72 -5.54
C ILE A 124 -11.50 19.39 -6.83
N ARG A 125 -12.19 18.94 -7.88
CA ARG A 125 -11.57 18.66 -9.19
C ARG A 125 -10.95 19.91 -9.80
N SER A 126 -11.68 21.02 -9.79
CA SER A 126 -11.21 22.31 -10.30
C SER A 126 -9.96 22.79 -9.55
N ARG A 127 -9.96 22.72 -8.23
CA ARG A 127 -8.82 23.09 -7.39
C ARG A 127 -7.61 22.17 -7.59
N ALA A 128 -7.80 20.87 -7.65
CA ALA A 128 -6.72 19.92 -7.94
C ALA A 128 -6.00 20.28 -9.26
N LYS A 129 -6.78 20.64 -10.28
CA LYS A 129 -6.25 21.05 -11.58
C LYS A 129 -5.56 22.41 -11.55
N ALA A 130 -6.14 23.40 -10.89
CA ALA A 130 -5.61 24.76 -10.81
C ALA A 130 -4.39 24.86 -9.89
N GLU A 131 -4.44 24.23 -8.71
CA GLU A 131 -3.42 24.38 -7.68
C GLU A 131 -2.26 23.38 -7.84
N LEU A 132 -2.56 22.15 -8.33
CA LEU A 132 -1.57 21.06 -8.40
C LEU A 132 -1.23 20.61 -9.83
N GLY A 133 -1.99 21.07 -10.84
CA GLY A 133 -1.85 20.59 -12.21
C GLY A 133 -2.22 19.10 -12.40
N LEU A 134 -2.89 18.50 -11.42
CA LEU A 134 -3.33 17.11 -11.42
C LEU A 134 -4.84 17.02 -11.64
N THR A 135 -5.31 15.94 -12.26
CA THR A 135 -6.73 15.68 -12.39
C THR A 135 -7.18 14.58 -11.43
N VAL A 136 -8.41 14.68 -10.94
CA VAL A 136 -9.03 13.66 -10.08
C VAL A 136 -10.37 13.24 -10.64
N SER A 137 -10.74 11.98 -10.43
CA SER A 137 -12.09 11.50 -10.65
C SER A 137 -12.77 11.31 -9.29
N VAL A 138 -14.00 11.82 -9.16
CA VAL A 138 -14.72 11.81 -7.88
C VAL A 138 -16.04 11.08 -8.04
N GLY A 139 -16.25 10.08 -7.17
CA GLY A 139 -17.55 9.45 -6.98
C GLY A 139 -18.27 10.06 -5.77
N VAL A 140 -19.53 10.38 -5.94
CA VAL A 140 -20.41 10.92 -4.90
C VAL A 140 -21.50 9.90 -4.60
N SER A 141 -21.66 9.49 -3.34
CA SER A 141 -22.66 8.52 -2.96
C SER A 141 -23.07 8.61 -1.49
N PHE A 142 -24.02 7.79 -1.08
CA PHE A 142 -24.48 7.67 0.30
C PHE A 142 -23.65 6.66 1.13
N CYS A 143 -22.74 5.89 0.50
CA CYS A 143 -21.87 4.93 1.15
C CYS A 143 -20.47 4.92 0.50
N LYS A 144 -19.44 4.48 1.25
CA LYS A 144 -18.05 4.46 0.81
C LYS A 144 -17.82 3.59 -0.43
N VAL A 145 -18.48 2.45 -0.48
CA VAL A 145 -18.30 1.47 -1.57
C VAL A 145 -18.78 2.03 -2.91
N PHE A 146 -19.96 2.64 -2.94
CA PHE A 146 -20.48 3.21 -4.18
C PHE A 146 -19.81 4.52 -4.57
N ALA A 147 -19.34 5.30 -3.59
CA ALA A 147 -18.48 6.44 -3.87
C ALA A 147 -17.18 6.00 -4.58
N LYS A 148 -16.51 4.94 -4.07
CA LYS A 148 -15.32 4.36 -4.72
C LYS A 148 -15.62 3.85 -6.13
N LEU A 149 -16.71 3.11 -6.30
CA LEU A 149 -17.11 2.60 -7.60
C LEU A 149 -17.40 3.75 -8.56
N GLY A 150 -18.10 4.80 -8.10
CA GLY A 150 -18.40 5.99 -8.90
C GLY A 150 -17.14 6.68 -9.43
N SER A 151 -16.09 6.79 -8.64
CA SER A 151 -14.83 7.39 -9.08
C SER A 151 -14.12 6.62 -10.20
N ASP A 152 -14.42 5.32 -10.35
CA ASP A 152 -13.86 4.47 -11.40
C ASP A 152 -14.67 4.45 -12.71
N LEU A 153 -15.96 4.82 -12.68
CA LEU A 153 -16.86 4.69 -13.83
C LEU A 153 -16.55 5.62 -14.99
N LYS A 154 -16.15 6.87 -14.70
CA LYS A 154 -15.91 7.89 -15.71
C LYS A 154 -14.55 8.56 -15.51
N LYS A 155 -13.47 7.82 -15.81
CA LYS A 155 -12.10 8.35 -15.79
C LYS A 155 -11.67 8.77 -17.19
N PRO A 156 -10.82 9.80 -17.34
CA PRO A 156 -10.29 10.70 -16.29
C PRO A 156 -11.17 11.95 -16.06
N ASP A 157 -10.85 12.69 -14.99
CA ASP A 157 -11.35 14.05 -14.70
C ASP A 157 -12.87 14.17 -14.74
N ALA A 158 -13.60 13.36 -13.99
CA ALA A 158 -15.04 13.33 -13.99
C ALA A 158 -15.63 13.19 -12.58
N THR A 159 -16.86 13.67 -12.42
CA THR A 159 -17.70 13.43 -11.24
C THR A 159 -18.82 12.45 -11.60
N THR A 160 -19.01 11.43 -10.79
CA THR A 160 -20.10 10.44 -10.96
C THR A 160 -20.92 10.35 -9.68
N CYS A 161 -22.23 10.57 -9.79
CA CYS A 161 -23.15 10.46 -8.66
C CYS A 161 -23.86 9.11 -8.71
N VAL A 162 -23.79 8.37 -7.59
CA VAL A 162 -24.53 7.13 -7.36
C VAL A 162 -25.44 7.36 -6.16
N THR A 163 -26.74 7.54 -6.40
CA THR A 163 -27.74 7.86 -5.38
C THR A 163 -28.53 6.62 -4.97
N VAL A 164 -29.36 6.76 -3.92
CA VAL A 164 -30.26 5.69 -3.47
C VAL A 164 -31.28 5.32 -4.55
N GLU A 165 -31.66 6.29 -5.38
CA GLU A 165 -32.66 6.12 -6.45
C GLU A 165 -32.07 5.37 -7.65
N ASN A 166 -30.80 5.69 -8.03
CA ASN A 166 -30.22 5.20 -9.29
C ASN A 166 -29.20 4.05 -9.14
N PHE A 167 -28.81 3.68 -7.91
CA PHE A 167 -27.70 2.71 -7.75
C PHE A 167 -27.99 1.34 -8.39
N ARG A 168 -29.26 0.90 -8.43
CA ARG A 168 -29.62 -0.35 -9.08
C ARG A 168 -29.39 -0.32 -10.58
N GLU A 169 -29.67 0.80 -11.22
CA GLU A 169 -29.44 0.99 -12.65
C GLU A 169 -27.97 1.17 -13.00
N VAL A 170 -27.23 1.88 -12.15
CA VAL A 170 -25.82 2.22 -12.39
C VAL A 170 -24.87 1.10 -11.95
N VAL A 171 -25.13 0.48 -10.79
CA VAL A 171 -24.18 -0.43 -10.14
C VAL A 171 -24.47 -1.89 -10.44
N TRP A 172 -25.73 -2.33 -10.39
CA TRP A 172 -26.08 -3.74 -10.52
C TRP A 172 -25.72 -4.38 -11.87
N PRO A 173 -25.76 -3.68 -13.03
CA PRO A 173 -25.33 -4.24 -14.31
C PRO A 173 -23.81 -4.47 -14.40
N LEU A 174 -23.02 -3.86 -13.53
CA LEU A 174 -21.57 -3.96 -13.58
C LEU A 174 -21.08 -5.37 -13.24
N PRO A 175 -19.96 -5.81 -13.83
CA PRO A 175 -19.37 -7.11 -13.50
C PRO A 175 -18.98 -7.17 -12.02
N THR A 176 -19.03 -8.35 -11.41
CA THR A 176 -18.69 -8.56 -9.99
C THR A 176 -17.33 -7.96 -9.62
N ARG A 177 -16.37 -7.97 -10.55
CA ARG A 177 -15.01 -7.44 -10.34
C ARG A 177 -14.97 -5.93 -10.10
N ALA A 178 -16.00 -5.19 -10.49
CA ALA A 178 -16.09 -3.76 -10.21
C ALA A 178 -16.36 -3.47 -8.73
N LEU A 179 -16.91 -4.44 -7.99
CA LEU A 179 -17.17 -4.28 -6.56
C LEU A 179 -15.87 -4.34 -5.76
N LEU A 180 -15.75 -3.44 -4.81
CA LEU A 180 -14.59 -3.37 -3.90
C LEU A 180 -14.32 -4.72 -3.24
N TYR A 181 -13.05 -5.11 -3.19
CA TYR A 181 -12.54 -6.39 -2.67
C TYR A 181 -12.89 -7.65 -3.48
N VAL A 182 -13.45 -7.54 -4.66
CA VAL A 182 -13.59 -8.67 -5.58
C VAL A 182 -12.34 -8.78 -6.47
N GLY A 183 -11.40 -9.60 -6.06
CA GLY A 183 -10.22 -9.96 -6.86
C GLY A 183 -10.48 -11.11 -7.84
N PRO A 184 -9.50 -11.47 -8.70
CA PRO A 184 -9.66 -12.52 -9.72
C PRO A 184 -10.09 -13.88 -9.17
N ALA A 185 -9.61 -14.25 -7.97
CA ALA A 185 -9.97 -15.51 -7.35
C ALA A 185 -11.43 -15.53 -6.87
N THR A 186 -11.89 -14.42 -6.28
CA THR A 186 -13.28 -14.27 -5.84
C THR A 186 -14.21 -14.20 -7.07
N GLU A 187 -13.86 -13.43 -8.10
CA GLU A 187 -14.61 -13.36 -9.36
C GLU A 187 -14.79 -14.75 -9.99
N ARG A 188 -13.72 -15.56 -10.08
CA ARG A 188 -13.79 -16.92 -10.62
C ARG A 188 -14.78 -17.79 -9.84
N ARG A 189 -14.68 -17.80 -8.49
CA ARG A 189 -15.59 -18.57 -7.62
C ARG A 189 -17.05 -18.14 -7.75
N LEU A 190 -17.31 -16.86 -7.90
CA LEU A 190 -18.66 -16.32 -8.16
C LEU A 190 -19.16 -16.77 -9.53
N ARG A 191 -18.33 -16.65 -10.57
CA ARG A 191 -18.69 -17.05 -11.95
C ARG A 191 -19.01 -18.54 -12.08
N GLU A 192 -18.28 -19.41 -11.39
CA GLU A 192 -18.54 -20.86 -11.32
C GLU A 192 -19.95 -21.18 -10.77
N ARG A 193 -20.57 -20.26 -10.05
CA ARG A 193 -21.94 -20.35 -9.51
C ARG A 193 -22.96 -19.48 -10.25
N GLY A 194 -22.63 -19.03 -11.47
CA GLY A 194 -23.50 -18.20 -12.31
C GLY A 194 -23.68 -16.77 -11.84
N ILE A 195 -22.88 -16.27 -10.89
CA ILE A 195 -22.90 -14.90 -10.38
C ILE A 195 -21.89 -14.07 -11.19
N ARG A 196 -22.39 -13.19 -12.07
CA ARG A 196 -21.57 -12.45 -13.02
C ARG A 196 -21.58 -10.94 -12.78
N THR A 197 -22.70 -10.43 -12.24
CA THR A 197 -22.92 -8.99 -12.00
C THR A 197 -23.02 -8.68 -10.50
N ILE A 198 -22.92 -7.41 -10.15
CA ILE A 198 -23.14 -6.94 -8.77
C ILE A 198 -24.61 -7.20 -8.38
N GLY A 199 -25.55 -7.04 -9.31
CA GLY A 199 -26.95 -7.36 -9.09
C GLY A 199 -27.18 -8.84 -8.79
N ASP A 200 -26.41 -9.75 -9.41
CA ASP A 200 -26.48 -11.18 -9.07
C ASP A 200 -26.03 -11.44 -7.62
N ILE A 201 -25.02 -10.71 -7.12
CA ILE A 201 -24.62 -10.79 -5.71
C ILE A 201 -25.76 -10.29 -4.82
N ALA A 202 -26.33 -9.13 -5.15
CA ALA A 202 -27.37 -8.48 -4.36
C ALA A 202 -28.64 -9.35 -4.25
N ALA A 203 -28.99 -10.07 -5.32
CA ALA A 203 -30.17 -10.93 -5.40
C ALA A 203 -30.00 -12.27 -4.67
N ARG A 204 -28.78 -12.67 -4.29
CA ARG A 204 -28.55 -13.93 -3.54
C ARG A 204 -28.85 -13.75 -2.06
N ARG A 205 -29.25 -14.85 -1.43
CA ARG A 205 -29.35 -14.89 0.03
C ARG A 205 -27.94 -14.82 0.64
N PRO A 206 -27.72 -13.98 1.69
CA PRO A 206 -26.39 -13.81 2.29
C PRO A 206 -25.80 -15.11 2.84
N GLU A 207 -26.64 -16.08 3.29
CA GLU A 207 -26.18 -17.38 3.79
C GLU A 207 -25.50 -18.21 2.68
N ILE A 208 -25.99 -18.11 1.44
CA ILE A 208 -25.38 -18.80 0.30
C ILE A 208 -23.99 -18.24 0.00
N LEU A 209 -23.85 -16.91 0.02
CA LEU A 209 -22.58 -16.24 -0.19
C LEU A 209 -21.61 -16.51 0.95
N ARG A 210 -22.11 -16.60 2.20
CA ARG A 210 -21.33 -16.98 3.36
C ARG A 210 -20.81 -18.41 3.25
N ALA A 211 -21.61 -19.35 2.82
CA ALA A 211 -21.19 -20.73 2.58
C ALA A 211 -20.09 -20.83 1.51
N MET A 212 -20.12 -19.96 0.48
CA MET A 212 -19.16 -19.91 -0.62
C MET A 212 -17.83 -19.23 -0.26
N LEU A 213 -17.89 -18.09 0.42
CA LEU A 213 -16.79 -17.15 0.58
C LEU A 213 -16.48 -16.81 2.06
N GLY A 214 -17.18 -17.45 3.01
CA GLY A 214 -17.10 -17.12 4.43
C GLY A 214 -17.67 -15.74 4.74
N LYS A 215 -17.19 -15.09 5.78
CA LYS A 215 -17.59 -13.74 6.18
C LYS A 215 -17.46 -12.72 5.04
N HIS A 216 -16.52 -12.93 4.14
CA HIS A 216 -16.33 -12.07 2.96
C HIS A 216 -17.54 -12.08 2.04
N GLY A 217 -18.24 -13.21 1.91
CA GLY A 217 -19.49 -13.30 1.12
C GLY A 217 -20.61 -12.43 1.67
N GLU A 218 -20.78 -12.37 2.99
CA GLU A 218 -21.75 -11.48 3.63
C GLU A 218 -21.39 -10.00 3.40
N THR A 219 -20.10 -9.67 3.52
CA THR A 219 -19.61 -8.31 3.23
C THR A 219 -19.93 -7.90 1.78
N LEU A 220 -19.70 -8.79 0.81
CA LEU A 220 -20.00 -8.48 -0.59
C LEU A 220 -21.51 -8.29 -0.82
N TRP A 221 -22.36 -9.05 -0.14
CA TRP A 221 -23.80 -8.86 -0.20
C TRP A 221 -24.23 -7.50 0.37
N THR A 222 -23.70 -7.14 1.54
CA THR A 222 -23.91 -5.82 2.15
C THR A 222 -23.50 -4.70 1.20
N TYR A 223 -22.35 -4.83 0.56
CA TYR A 223 -21.82 -3.85 -0.39
C TYR A 223 -22.67 -3.75 -1.66
N ALA A 224 -23.07 -4.88 -2.25
CA ALA A 224 -23.89 -4.90 -3.46
C ALA A 224 -25.29 -4.27 -3.27
N ASN A 225 -25.80 -4.30 -2.04
CA ASN A 225 -27.07 -3.70 -1.66
C ASN A 225 -26.96 -2.25 -1.14
N GLY A 226 -25.75 -1.67 -1.10
CA GLY A 226 -25.54 -0.31 -0.58
C GLY A 226 -25.80 -0.16 0.93
N LEU A 227 -25.74 -1.27 1.68
CA LEU A 227 -26.01 -1.30 3.12
C LEU A 227 -24.74 -1.07 3.95
N GLU A 228 -23.63 -0.70 3.32
CA GLU A 228 -22.40 -0.34 3.99
C GLU A 228 -22.60 0.97 4.75
N CYS A 229 -22.32 0.94 6.06
CA CYS A 229 -22.53 2.06 6.97
C CYS A 229 -21.25 2.50 7.72
N GLU A 230 -20.07 1.98 7.32
CA GLU A 230 -18.81 2.40 7.94
C GLU A 230 -18.63 3.92 7.84
N MET A 231 -18.27 4.54 8.96
CA MET A 231 -17.98 5.97 8.98
C MET A 231 -16.63 6.23 8.32
N VAL A 232 -16.53 7.33 7.59
CA VAL A 232 -15.23 7.86 7.14
C VAL A 232 -14.42 8.23 8.39
N ALA A 233 -13.20 7.76 8.49
CA ALA A 233 -12.35 8.04 9.63
C ALA A 233 -12.03 9.54 9.72
N PRO A 234 -11.89 10.10 10.93
CA PRO A 234 -11.42 11.47 11.11
C PRO A 234 -10.05 11.66 10.46
N MET A 235 -9.79 12.88 9.98
CA MET A 235 -8.47 13.23 9.44
C MET A 235 -7.39 13.00 10.50
N GLY A 236 -6.31 12.31 10.11
CA GLY A 236 -5.21 11.99 11.03
C GLY A 236 -5.48 10.80 11.97
N ALA A 237 -6.62 10.11 11.85
CA ALA A 237 -6.85 8.88 12.60
C ALA A 237 -5.77 7.84 12.29
N GLU A 238 -5.08 7.37 13.34
CA GLU A 238 -4.06 6.33 13.21
C GLU A 238 -4.73 4.95 13.15
N ALA A 239 -4.53 4.24 12.05
CA ALA A 239 -4.93 2.84 12.01
C ALA A 239 -3.96 1.99 12.83
N MET A 240 -4.50 1.01 13.54
CA MET A 240 -3.68 0.05 14.28
C MET A 240 -2.76 -0.72 13.34
N ILE A 241 -1.45 -0.61 13.55
CA ILE A 241 -0.46 -1.38 12.82
C ILE A 241 -0.54 -2.84 13.29
N LYS A 242 -0.87 -3.75 12.40
CA LYS A 242 -0.99 -5.18 12.73
C LYS A 242 0.31 -5.96 12.56
N SER A 243 1.16 -5.51 11.64
CA SER A 243 2.45 -6.14 11.36
C SER A 243 3.40 -5.17 10.66
N ILE A 244 4.70 -5.40 10.82
CA ILE A 244 5.76 -4.72 10.06
C ILE A 244 6.57 -5.80 9.37
N GLY A 245 6.66 -5.73 8.04
CA GLY A 245 7.38 -6.71 7.24
C GLY A 245 8.05 -6.09 6.03
N ASN A 246 8.99 -6.83 5.48
CA ASN A 246 9.65 -6.49 4.23
C ASN A 246 9.98 -7.75 3.43
N SER A 247 10.05 -7.62 2.11
CA SER A 247 10.41 -8.70 1.21
C SER A 247 11.20 -8.16 0.03
N VAL A 248 12.01 -9.00 -0.57
CA VAL A 248 12.80 -8.64 -1.75
C VAL A 248 12.93 -9.83 -2.71
N THR A 249 12.99 -9.50 -3.98
CA THR A 249 13.39 -10.41 -5.05
C THR A 249 14.77 -9.96 -5.52
N PRO A 250 15.85 -10.65 -5.14
CA PRO A 250 17.21 -10.25 -5.54
C PRO A 250 17.45 -10.46 -7.03
N ALA A 251 18.56 -9.90 -7.52
CA ALA A 251 18.96 -10.01 -8.95
C ALA A 251 19.21 -11.47 -9.40
N ARG A 252 19.68 -12.33 -8.49
CA ARG A 252 19.84 -13.77 -8.71
C ARG A 252 19.03 -14.59 -7.71
N ASP A 253 18.78 -15.84 -8.03
CA ASP A 253 18.19 -16.77 -7.07
C ASP A 253 19.21 -17.12 -5.97
N LEU A 254 18.70 -17.40 -4.78
CA LEU A 254 19.50 -17.90 -3.68
C LEU A 254 19.66 -19.41 -3.84
N VAL A 255 20.87 -19.89 -3.59
CA VAL A 255 21.24 -21.32 -3.79
C VAL A 255 21.90 -21.93 -2.57
N SER A 256 22.09 -21.18 -1.48
CA SER A 256 22.76 -21.63 -0.28
C SER A 256 22.17 -21.05 1.01
N ASP A 257 22.45 -21.71 2.14
CA ASP A 257 22.13 -21.19 3.48
C ASP A 257 22.83 -19.86 3.76
N GLN A 258 23.99 -19.64 3.17
CA GLN A 258 24.73 -18.38 3.30
C GLN A 258 23.95 -17.24 2.64
N ASP A 259 23.48 -17.43 1.41
CA ASP A 259 22.63 -16.46 0.72
C ASP A 259 21.39 -16.12 1.56
N ALA A 260 20.71 -17.14 2.10
CA ALA A 260 19.51 -16.96 2.92
C ALA A 260 19.82 -16.18 4.21
N ARG A 261 20.95 -16.47 4.88
CA ARG A 261 21.40 -15.78 6.09
C ARG A 261 21.69 -14.30 5.83
N GLU A 262 22.38 -14.00 4.75
CA GLU A 262 22.70 -12.63 4.36
C GLU A 262 21.44 -11.83 4.04
N LEU A 263 20.53 -12.41 3.28
CA LEU A 263 19.29 -11.75 2.92
C LEU A 263 18.36 -11.54 4.12
N PHE A 264 18.25 -12.51 5.03
CA PHE A 264 17.49 -12.31 6.27
C PHE A 264 18.13 -11.26 7.17
N ALA A 265 19.48 -11.13 7.20
CA ALA A 265 20.15 -10.08 7.95
C ALA A 265 19.75 -8.68 7.43
N VAL A 266 19.69 -8.49 6.11
CA VAL A 266 19.24 -7.24 5.48
C VAL A 266 17.75 -6.97 5.80
N LEU A 267 16.88 -7.95 5.57
CA LEU A 267 15.44 -7.78 5.78
C LEU A 267 15.08 -7.53 7.24
N SER A 268 15.69 -8.30 8.17
CA SER A 268 15.44 -8.17 9.60
C SER A 268 15.95 -6.84 10.14
N GLN A 269 17.05 -6.31 9.61
CA GLN A 269 17.53 -4.97 9.95
C GLN A 269 16.48 -3.92 9.56
N CYS A 270 15.93 -3.98 8.34
CA CYS A 270 14.88 -3.06 7.90
C CYS A 270 13.61 -3.15 8.77
N VAL A 271 13.21 -4.37 9.15
CA VAL A 271 12.03 -4.58 10.00
C VAL A 271 12.28 -4.08 11.42
N GLY A 272 13.43 -4.41 12.02
CA GLY A 272 13.84 -3.96 13.37
C GLY A 272 13.92 -2.43 13.47
N GLU A 273 14.59 -1.78 12.50
CA GLU A 273 14.65 -0.31 12.45
C GLU A 273 13.25 0.34 12.35
N ARG A 274 12.32 -0.26 11.58
CA ARG A 274 10.94 0.24 11.47
C ARG A 274 10.14 0.02 12.75
N LEU A 275 10.36 -1.08 13.45
CA LEU A 275 9.77 -1.33 14.78
C LEU A 275 10.27 -0.27 15.77
N LEU A 276 11.57 -0.08 15.86
CA LEU A 276 12.22 0.90 16.76
C LEU A 276 11.74 2.34 16.49
N ARG A 277 11.68 2.75 15.22
CA ARG A 277 11.19 4.09 14.83
C ARG A 277 9.74 4.37 15.28
N ARG A 278 8.96 3.33 15.49
CA ARG A 278 7.54 3.41 15.88
C ARG A 278 7.30 3.10 17.35
N GLY A 279 8.36 2.80 18.12
CA GLY A 279 8.22 2.39 19.51
C GLY A 279 7.48 1.08 19.68
N LEU A 280 7.59 0.16 18.71
CA LEU A 280 6.89 -1.12 18.69
C LEU A 280 7.85 -2.30 18.83
N ALA A 281 7.36 -3.37 19.42
CA ALA A 281 7.94 -4.71 19.41
C ALA A 281 6.86 -5.73 19.00
N GLY A 282 7.24 -6.94 18.62
CA GLY A 282 6.24 -7.94 18.27
C GLY A 282 6.66 -9.36 18.59
N ARG A 283 5.68 -10.25 18.74
CA ARG A 283 5.87 -11.62 19.21
C ARG A 283 5.88 -12.68 18.12
N VAL A 284 5.33 -12.41 16.95
CA VAL A 284 5.23 -13.43 15.91
C VAL A 284 6.13 -13.05 14.74
N VAL A 285 7.15 -13.87 14.49
CA VAL A 285 8.00 -13.78 13.31
C VAL A 285 7.43 -14.69 12.23
N THR A 286 7.19 -14.15 11.04
CA THR A 286 6.70 -14.89 9.88
C THR A 286 7.67 -14.71 8.72
N ILE A 287 8.00 -15.81 8.03
CA ILE A 287 8.78 -15.79 6.79
C ILE A 287 7.91 -16.15 5.60
N HIS A 288 8.28 -15.58 4.45
CA HIS A 288 7.72 -15.88 3.15
C HIS A 288 8.86 -16.29 2.23
N ILE A 289 8.75 -17.45 1.61
CA ILE A 289 9.76 -17.99 0.71
C ILE A 289 9.06 -18.31 -0.62
N ARG A 290 9.55 -17.73 -1.70
CA ARG A 290 9.07 -18.07 -3.04
C ARG A 290 10.17 -18.76 -3.82
N GLY A 291 9.92 -19.98 -4.24
CA GLY A 291 10.85 -20.74 -5.06
C GLY A 291 10.94 -20.22 -6.50
N SER A 292 11.93 -20.70 -7.24
CA SER A 292 12.09 -20.46 -8.67
C SER A 292 10.90 -21.00 -9.49
N ASP A 293 10.17 -21.98 -8.98
CA ASP A 293 8.90 -22.50 -9.50
C ASP A 293 7.70 -21.57 -9.23
N LEU A 294 7.92 -20.41 -8.65
CA LEU A 294 6.94 -19.39 -8.26
C LEU A 294 5.95 -19.83 -7.17
N LYS A 295 6.11 -21.00 -6.58
CA LYS A 295 5.29 -21.43 -5.42
C LYS A 295 5.80 -20.74 -4.16
N THR A 296 4.85 -20.33 -3.31
CA THR A 296 5.16 -19.64 -2.05
C THR A 296 4.91 -20.56 -0.87
N THR A 297 5.89 -20.62 0.03
CA THR A 297 5.81 -21.27 1.34
C THR A 297 5.88 -20.20 2.42
N THR A 298 5.07 -20.33 3.47
CA THR A 298 5.08 -19.44 4.64
C THR A 298 5.24 -20.26 5.90
N ALA A 299 5.99 -19.71 6.85
CA ALA A 299 6.10 -20.28 8.19
C ALA A 299 6.14 -19.17 9.23
N GLN A 300 5.67 -19.46 10.43
CA GLN A 300 5.70 -18.49 11.53
C GLN A 300 6.01 -19.17 12.87
N ARG A 301 6.56 -18.37 13.78
CA ARG A 301 6.82 -18.77 15.16
C ARG A 301 6.46 -17.64 16.12
N THR A 302 5.85 -18.02 17.25
CA THR A 302 5.60 -17.11 18.35
C THR A 302 6.80 -17.14 19.29
N LEU A 303 7.38 -15.97 19.58
CA LEU A 303 8.49 -15.80 20.49
C LEU A 303 8.02 -15.78 21.94
N ALA A 304 8.89 -16.17 22.86
CA ALA A 304 8.63 -16.08 24.30
C ALA A 304 8.38 -14.63 24.75
N ALA A 305 9.14 -13.69 24.17
CA ALA A 305 9.05 -12.25 24.46
C ALA A 305 8.92 -11.43 23.16
N PRO A 306 8.25 -10.25 23.20
CA PRO A 306 8.18 -9.34 22.04
C PRO A 306 9.57 -8.81 21.71
N THR A 307 9.93 -8.68 20.43
CA THR A 307 11.21 -8.17 20.01
C THR A 307 11.14 -7.10 18.94
N ALA A 308 12.08 -6.16 18.97
CA ALA A 308 12.44 -5.26 17.89
C ALA A 308 13.89 -5.47 17.44
N LEU A 309 14.60 -6.42 18.06
CA LEU A 309 16.03 -6.70 17.80
C LEU A 309 16.20 -7.41 16.45
N SER A 310 16.87 -6.76 15.53
CA SER A 310 17.09 -7.30 14.18
C SER A 310 17.84 -8.63 14.19
N GLY A 311 18.72 -8.85 15.17
CA GLY A 311 19.46 -10.09 15.35
C GLY A 311 18.58 -11.27 15.78
N GLU A 312 17.61 -11.05 16.69
CA GLU A 312 16.64 -12.07 17.10
C GLU A 312 15.72 -12.43 15.94
N ILE A 313 15.17 -11.42 15.24
CA ILE A 313 14.32 -11.61 14.07
C ILE A 313 15.03 -12.44 12.99
N ALA A 314 16.32 -12.12 12.70
CA ALA A 314 17.09 -12.84 11.69
C ALA A 314 17.37 -14.29 12.10
N ARG A 315 17.66 -14.54 13.38
CA ARG A 315 17.91 -15.89 13.93
C ARG A 315 16.66 -16.76 13.80
N GLU A 316 15.52 -16.25 14.21
CA GLU A 316 14.24 -16.99 14.10
C GLU A 316 13.81 -17.20 12.66
N ALA A 317 14.00 -16.20 11.81
CA ALA A 317 13.73 -16.32 10.39
C ALA A 317 14.58 -17.42 9.73
N MET A 318 15.86 -17.51 10.07
CA MET A 318 16.76 -18.53 9.56
C MET A 318 16.44 -19.93 10.12
N ALA A 319 16.02 -20.03 11.38
CA ALA A 319 15.58 -21.31 11.96
C ALA A 319 14.32 -21.84 11.24
N LEU A 320 13.31 -20.96 11.05
CA LEU A 320 12.10 -21.29 10.27
C LEU A 320 12.42 -21.67 8.83
N PHE A 321 13.38 -21.01 8.21
CA PHE A 321 13.81 -21.30 6.85
C PHE A 321 14.35 -22.73 6.75
N ARG A 322 15.26 -23.13 7.64
CA ARG A 322 15.86 -24.46 7.67
C ARG A 322 14.84 -25.58 7.95
N GLU A 323 13.78 -25.29 8.66
CA GLU A 323 12.69 -26.24 8.90
C GLU A 323 11.76 -26.44 7.70
N ARG A 324 11.74 -25.49 6.75
CA ARG A 324 10.72 -25.45 5.69
C ARG A 324 11.27 -25.48 4.29
N TRP A 325 12.57 -25.36 4.12
CA TRP A 325 13.20 -25.29 2.82
C TRP A 325 14.34 -26.28 2.68
N ASP A 326 14.26 -27.07 1.62
CA ASP A 326 15.26 -28.06 1.26
C ASP A 326 15.98 -27.64 -0.02
N TRP A 327 17.33 -27.67 0.03
CA TRP A 327 18.17 -27.51 -1.14
C TRP A 327 18.23 -28.83 -1.94
N PRO A 328 18.39 -28.81 -3.29
CA PRO A 328 18.90 -27.70 -4.12
C PRO A 328 17.83 -26.79 -4.76
N ARG A 329 16.59 -26.78 -4.27
CA ARG A 329 15.54 -25.93 -4.80
C ARG A 329 15.91 -24.45 -4.59
N ALA A 330 16.13 -23.71 -5.71
CA ALA A 330 16.53 -22.31 -5.64
C ALA A 330 15.40 -21.41 -5.14
N VAL A 331 15.76 -20.37 -4.37
CA VAL A 331 14.82 -19.38 -3.83
C VAL A 331 14.85 -18.10 -4.65
N ARG A 332 13.70 -17.71 -5.19
CA ARG A 332 13.54 -16.49 -6.00
C ARG A 332 13.36 -15.23 -5.18
N SER A 333 12.59 -15.30 -4.10
CA SER A 333 12.36 -14.15 -3.22
C SER A 333 12.08 -14.58 -1.79
N MET A 334 12.44 -13.72 -0.84
CA MET A 334 12.22 -13.93 0.58
C MET A 334 11.64 -12.69 1.23
N GLY A 335 10.91 -12.91 2.32
CA GLY A 335 10.39 -11.86 3.16
C GLY A 335 10.37 -12.28 4.63
N VAL A 336 10.40 -11.29 5.50
CA VAL A 336 10.19 -11.43 6.93
C VAL A 336 9.22 -10.39 7.43
N SER A 337 8.36 -10.77 8.35
CA SER A 337 7.43 -9.85 9.02
C SER A 337 7.31 -10.19 10.50
N VAL A 338 7.02 -9.15 11.28
CA VAL A 338 6.75 -9.25 12.72
C VAL A 338 5.34 -8.76 12.97
N SER A 339 4.56 -9.55 13.70
CA SER A 339 3.16 -9.28 14.05
C SER A 339 2.91 -9.53 15.53
N ALA A 340 1.63 -9.46 15.96
CA ALA A 340 1.27 -9.38 17.38
C ALA A 340 2.07 -8.26 18.07
N LEU A 341 1.91 -7.05 17.51
CA LEU A 341 2.67 -5.88 17.93
C LEU A 341 2.15 -5.31 19.24
N CYS A 342 3.06 -4.85 20.08
CA CYS A 342 2.81 -4.11 21.31
C CYS A 342 3.76 -2.90 21.40
N PRO A 343 3.47 -1.90 22.27
CA PRO A 343 4.43 -0.87 22.62
C PRO A 343 5.73 -1.49 23.13
N GLN A 344 6.88 -0.87 22.81
CA GLN A 344 8.19 -1.38 23.20
C GLN A 344 8.45 -1.29 24.72
N ASP A 345 7.74 -0.39 25.39
CA ASP A 345 7.75 -0.17 26.84
C ASP A 345 6.62 -0.92 27.56
N ALA A 346 5.91 -1.81 26.85
CA ALA A 346 4.87 -2.62 27.48
C ALA A 346 5.49 -3.49 28.60
N PRO A 347 4.78 -3.62 29.77
CA PRO A 347 5.27 -4.47 30.84
C PRO A 347 5.56 -5.89 30.35
N GLU A 348 6.75 -6.37 30.64
CA GLU A 348 7.17 -7.73 30.32
C GLU A 348 7.50 -8.46 31.62
N GLN A 349 7.15 -9.73 31.69
CA GLN A 349 7.53 -10.55 32.84
C GLN A 349 9.06 -10.73 32.82
N ALA A 350 9.73 -10.20 33.83
CA ALA A 350 11.17 -10.35 33.96
C ALA A 350 11.54 -11.84 34.10
N ALA A 351 12.59 -12.26 33.40
CA ALA A 351 13.18 -13.56 33.65
C ALA A 351 13.90 -13.57 34.99
N LEU A 352 13.83 -14.69 35.72
CA LEU A 352 14.49 -14.82 37.01
C LEU A 352 16.02 -14.64 36.94
N PHE A 353 16.59 -14.92 35.77
CA PHE A 353 18.02 -14.76 35.45
C PHE A 353 18.15 -13.89 34.20
N ASP A 354 18.06 -12.57 34.37
CA ASP A 354 18.34 -11.62 33.30
C ASP A 354 19.79 -11.12 33.42
N ASP A 355 20.59 -11.37 32.40
CA ASP A 355 22.00 -10.93 32.32
C ASP A 355 22.16 -9.51 31.73
N GLY A 356 21.06 -8.80 31.47
CA GLY A 356 21.01 -7.49 30.84
C GLY A 356 21.51 -7.48 29.37
N SER A 357 21.68 -8.65 28.76
CA SER A 357 22.19 -8.75 27.37
C SER A 357 21.23 -8.15 26.36
N ARG A 358 19.93 -8.30 26.61
CA ARG A 358 18.86 -7.80 25.74
C ARG A 358 18.76 -6.28 25.78
N GLU A 359 18.88 -5.67 26.97
CA GLU A 359 18.90 -4.20 27.11
C GLU A 359 20.12 -3.60 26.39
N ARG A 360 21.31 -4.22 26.56
CA ARG A 360 22.52 -3.79 25.83
C ARG A 360 22.35 -3.93 24.33
N ALA A 361 21.75 -5.00 23.83
CA ALA A 361 21.48 -5.19 22.41
C ALA A 361 20.51 -4.13 21.89
N LEU A 362 19.47 -3.78 22.65
CA LEU A 362 18.50 -2.75 22.28
C LEU A 362 19.14 -1.35 22.26
N ALA A 363 19.99 -1.05 23.24
CA ALA A 363 20.76 0.21 23.27
C ALA A 363 21.69 0.33 22.05
N LEU A 364 22.36 -0.76 21.68
CA LEU A 364 23.20 -0.83 20.48
C LEU A 364 22.36 -0.60 19.19
N GLU A 365 21.23 -1.27 19.02
CA GLU A 365 20.37 -1.09 17.82
C GLU A 365 19.84 0.36 17.73
N ARG A 366 19.51 0.99 18.86
CA ARG A 366 19.12 2.42 18.91
C ARG A 366 20.27 3.34 18.52
N ALA A 367 21.48 3.09 19.02
CA ALA A 367 22.66 3.85 18.66
C ALA A 367 22.98 3.73 17.16
N LEU A 368 22.95 2.50 16.62
CA LEU A 368 23.14 2.24 15.19
C LEU A 368 22.09 2.94 14.33
N LEU A 369 20.83 2.92 14.75
CA LEU A 369 19.75 3.65 14.07
C LEU A 369 20.02 5.16 14.07
N GLY A 370 20.50 5.72 15.19
CA GLY A 370 20.90 7.12 15.31
C GLY A 370 22.02 7.50 14.35
N LEU A 371 23.08 6.69 14.29
CA LEU A 371 24.20 6.88 13.37
C LEU A 371 23.74 6.82 11.91
N ARG A 372 22.96 5.82 11.53
CA ARG A 372 22.46 5.68 10.15
C ARG A 372 21.54 6.82 9.72
N ARG A 373 20.78 7.39 10.65
CA ARG A 373 19.94 8.58 10.37
C ARG A 373 20.78 9.83 10.14
N ARG A 374 21.92 9.97 10.83
CA ARG A 374 22.77 11.16 10.75
C ARG A 374 23.78 11.10 9.60
N TYR A 375 24.38 9.94 9.37
CA TYR A 375 25.51 9.77 8.46
C TYR A 375 25.21 8.89 7.25
N GLY A 376 23.96 8.48 7.08
CA GLY A 376 23.56 7.55 6.03
C GLY A 376 23.67 6.08 6.44
N ARG A 377 22.94 5.23 5.74
CA ARG A 377 22.79 3.82 6.10
C ARG A 377 24.08 3.02 6.09
N ASP A 378 24.97 3.35 5.20
CA ASP A 378 26.22 2.60 4.98
C ASP A 378 27.35 2.97 5.92
N CYS A 379 27.14 3.94 6.83
CA CYS A 379 28.15 4.35 7.81
C CYS A 379 28.56 3.22 8.78
N VAL A 380 27.64 2.29 9.06
CA VAL A 380 27.90 1.07 9.84
C VAL A 380 27.21 -0.11 9.19
N ARG A 381 27.99 -1.11 8.78
CA ARG A 381 27.55 -2.34 8.14
C ARG A 381 27.87 -3.55 8.99
N ARG A 382 27.09 -4.61 8.89
CA ARG A 382 27.43 -5.90 9.48
C ARG A 382 28.54 -6.56 8.68
N ALA A 383 29.54 -7.14 9.33
CA ALA A 383 30.64 -7.84 8.65
C ALA A 383 30.14 -8.90 7.65
N LEU A 384 29.08 -9.65 8.01
CA LEU A 384 28.41 -10.62 7.15
C LEU A 384 28.01 -10.06 5.77
N LEU A 385 27.80 -8.75 5.65
CA LEU A 385 27.30 -8.09 4.44
C LEU A 385 28.38 -7.30 3.68
N LEU A 386 29.64 -7.35 4.09
CA LEU A 386 30.72 -6.57 3.45
C LEU A 386 31.02 -7.08 2.04
N GLU A 387 31.07 -8.38 1.86
CA GLU A 387 31.34 -9.06 0.59
C GLU A 387 30.08 -9.65 -0.07
N SER A 388 28.90 -9.36 0.51
CA SER A 388 27.65 -9.92 0.06
C SER A 388 27.05 -9.15 -1.14
N ASP A 389 26.60 -9.85 -2.16
CA ASP A 389 25.79 -9.31 -3.26
C ASP A 389 24.50 -8.62 -2.75
N PHE A 390 24.02 -9.04 -1.57
CA PHE A 390 22.80 -8.52 -0.98
C PHE A 390 23.03 -7.31 -0.08
N GLY A 391 24.26 -7.00 0.29
CA GLY A 391 24.62 -5.87 1.17
C GLY A 391 24.23 -4.51 0.60
N ALA A 392 24.14 -4.40 -0.72
CA ALA A 392 23.69 -3.20 -1.42
C ALA A 392 22.14 -3.09 -1.58
N LEU A 393 21.40 -4.13 -1.22
CA LEU A 393 19.94 -4.11 -1.35
C LEU A 393 19.33 -3.04 -0.44
N ARG A 394 18.36 -2.32 -0.98
CA ARG A 394 17.59 -1.28 -0.29
C ARG A 394 16.11 -1.66 -0.32
N PRO A 395 15.67 -2.67 0.47
CA PRO A 395 14.29 -3.10 0.44
C PRO A 395 13.42 -1.99 1.02
N ASN A 396 12.64 -1.33 0.18
CA ASN A 396 11.49 -0.43 0.47
C ASN A 396 11.54 0.32 1.82
N GLU A 397 12.66 0.97 2.15
CA GLU A 397 12.81 1.66 3.45
C GLU A 397 12.08 2.98 3.52
N ASP A 398 12.08 3.70 2.41
CA ASP A 398 11.57 5.06 2.32
C ASP A 398 10.13 5.12 1.80
N LEU A 399 9.57 3.99 1.39
CA LEU A 399 8.14 3.94 1.15
C LEU A 399 7.44 4.11 2.49
N PRO A 400 6.63 5.19 2.65
CA PRO A 400 5.67 5.20 3.74
C PRO A 400 4.96 3.87 3.65
N ALA A 401 4.78 3.21 4.77
CA ALA A 401 4.07 1.95 4.77
C ALA A 401 2.84 2.16 3.89
N PHE A 402 2.82 1.53 2.72
CA PHE A 402 1.65 1.48 1.85
C PHE A 402 0.66 0.67 2.60
N VAL A 403 -0.18 1.39 3.15
CA VAL A 403 -1.12 0.92 4.08
C VAL A 403 -2.45 1.19 3.45
N GLY A 404 -3.04 0.17 3.12
CA GLY A 404 -4.42 0.16 3.50
C GLY A 404 -4.43 0.44 5.01
N ARG A 405 -4.81 1.63 5.46
CA ARG A 405 -4.99 2.05 6.85
C ARG A 405 -3.71 2.22 7.69
N GLN A 406 -2.95 3.32 7.51
CA GLN A 406 -1.98 3.80 8.52
C GLN A 406 -1.92 5.33 8.54
N GLY A 407 -2.43 5.92 9.63
CA GLY A 407 -2.24 7.32 9.97
C GLY A 407 -0.78 7.62 10.35
N ARG A 408 -0.31 8.83 10.03
CA ARG A 408 0.87 9.44 10.63
C ARG A 408 0.42 10.36 11.76
N ARG A 409 1.25 10.50 12.81
CA ARG A 409 1.04 11.55 13.80
C ARG A 409 1.02 12.91 13.08
N PRO A 410 0.02 13.76 13.32
CA PRO A 410 0.04 15.11 12.80
C PRO A 410 1.24 15.85 13.40
N VAL A 411 2.03 16.51 12.55
CA VAL A 411 2.90 17.58 13.01
C VAL A 411 1.95 18.65 13.57
N PRO A 412 2.16 19.19 14.77
CA PRO A 412 1.30 20.23 15.31
C PRO A 412 1.28 21.41 14.35
N LEU A 413 0.15 21.69 13.75
CA LEU A 413 -0.06 22.89 12.95
C LEU A 413 -0.05 24.08 13.90
N GLY A 414 1.08 24.80 13.92
CA GLY A 414 1.11 26.16 14.44
C GLY A 414 0.08 26.97 13.64
N ARG A 415 -0.86 27.60 14.35
CA ARG A 415 -1.78 28.57 13.77
C ARG A 415 -0.95 29.75 13.24
N GLN A 416 -0.61 29.70 11.95
CA GLN A 416 -0.13 30.88 11.21
C GLN A 416 -0.94 31.02 9.93
N GLY A 417 -1.30 32.27 9.64
CA GLY A 417 -2.28 32.70 8.69
C GLY A 417 -2.10 32.11 7.27
N ARG A 418 -3.24 31.95 6.64
CA ARG A 418 -3.43 31.46 5.28
C ARG A 418 -2.70 32.34 4.28
N GLN A 419 -1.55 31.90 3.78
CA GLN A 419 -1.07 32.27 2.46
C GLN A 419 -0.83 30.98 1.67
N PRO A 420 -1.25 30.91 0.41
CA PRO A 420 -0.91 29.76 -0.43
C PRO A 420 0.62 29.73 -0.58
N VAL A 421 1.23 28.62 -0.16
CA VAL A 421 2.65 28.37 -0.42
C VAL A 421 2.73 27.88 -1.86
N PRO A 422 3.34 28.64 -2.77
CA PRO A 422 3.61 28.13 -4.11
C PRO A 422 4.52 26.92 -3.97
N LEU A 423 4.18 25.83 -4.65
CA LEU A 423 5.13 24.75 -4.90
C LEU A 423 6.34 25.39 -5.59
N ALA A 424 7.52 25.29 -4.98
CA ALA A 424 8.73 25.75 -5.64
C ALA A 424 8.82 25.08 -7.02
N PRO A 425 9.23 25.80 -8.06
CA PRO A 425 9.39 25.20 -9.39
C PRO A 425 10.34 24.00 -9.27
N TRP A 426 9.99 22.95 -9.94
CA TRP A 426 10.69 21.66 -10.01
C TRP A 426 12.07 21.78 -10.58
#